data_318fe866a1e51567fb78dfb2f8424565
#
_entry.id   318fe866a1e51567fb78dfb2f8424565
#
_cell.length_a   1.000
_cell.length_b   1.000
_cell.length_c   1.000
_cell.angle_alpha   90.00
_cell.angle_beta   90.00
_cell.angle_gamma   90.00
#
_symmetry.space_group_name_H-M   'P 1'
#
loop_
_entity.id
_entity.type
_entity.pdbx_description
1 polymer ?
#
loop_
_entity_poly.entity_id
_entity_poly.type
_entity_poly.pdbx_seq_one_letter_code
_entity_poly.pdbx_strand_id
1 'polypeptide(L)'
;LVAEDDRCVAWGELGLDWYYKDPPRDAQFALLDRHLEVIQSASGRQATMPIVLHCREAYDDLIAILRTSGIAPERCIFHCFTGDAATVDTVLEFGAWVSFTGIVTFGNAPEIQEAAARVPLERMLVETDAPYLSPEPVRSMRPNEPCNVVHTARFLAELRGIEADDFIGCMDSNAVRCFGLEDGG
;
A
#
# COMPACT_ATOMS: atom_id res chain seq x y z
N LEU A 1 18.33 -14.18 9.12
CA LEU A 1 17.35 -13.08 9.26
C LEU A 1 16.04 -13.45 8.57
N VAL A 2 14.92 -12.83 8.96
CA VAL A 2 13.59 -13.15 8.38
C VAL A 2 13.58 -12.95 6.85
N ALA A 3 14.27 -11.94 6.34
CA ALA A 3 14.37 -11.67 4.91
C ALA A 3 15.08 -12.77 4.10
N GLU A 4 15.81 -13.67 4.75
CA GLU A 4 16.48 -14.83 4.10
C GLU A 4 15.55 -16.03 3.97
N ASP A 5 14.38 -16.01 4.61
CA ASP A 5 13.35 -17.05 4.47
C ASP A 5 12.64 -16.89 3.12
N ASP A 6 12.53 -17.97 2.36
CA ASP A 6 11.89 -17.97 1.04
C ASP A 6 10.40 -17.62 1.08
N ARG A 7 9.78 -17.72 2.25
CA ARG A 7 8.39 -17.29 2.48
C ARG A 7 8.24 -15.79 2.65
N CYS A 8 9.33 -15.03 2.88
CA CYS A 8 9.32 -13.58 2.95
C CYS A 8 9.21 -13.01 1.53
N VAL A 9 8.15 -12.28 1.23
CA VAL A 9 7.85 -11.77 -0.12
C VAL A 9 7.94 -10.25 -0.25
N ALA A 10 8.13 -9.52 0.85
CA ALA A 10 8.24 -8.07 0.85
C ALA A 10 9.10 -7.56 2.01
N TRP A 11 9.66 -6.35 1.84
CA TRP A 11 10.19 -5.55 2.93
C TRP A 11 9.07 -4.70 3.52
N GLY A 12 8.98 -4.56 4.81
CA GLY A 12 8.01 -3.66 5.44
C GLY A 12 7.43 -4.18 6.74
N GLU A 13 6.61 -3.43 7.31
CA GLU A 13 6.18 -2.06 6.99
C GLU A 13 7.25 -1.05 7.44
N LEU A 14 7.54 -0.04 6.61
CA LEU A 14 8.49 1.04 6.92
C LEU A 14 8.03 2.35 6.27
N GLY A 15 8.39 3.50 6.83
CA GLY A 15 7.95 4.76 6.24
C GLY A 15 7.91 5.92 7.22
N LEU A 16 6.97 6.87 7.00
CA LEU A 16 6.84 8.12 7.75
C LEU A 16 5.39 8.37 8.14
N ASP A 17 5.19 8.85 9.37
CA ASP A 17 3.90 9.25 9.92
C ASP A 17 3.99 10.64 10.58
N TRP A 18 3.33 11.64 10.01
CA TRP A 18 3.29 12.99 10.57
C TRP A 18 2.06 13.27 11.42
N TYR A 19 1.10 12.34 11.43
CA TYR A 19 -0.10 12.46 12.26
C TYR A 19 0.23 12.34 13.75
N TYR A 20 1.08 11.39 14.11
CA TYR A 20 1.54 11.20 15.49
C TYR A 20 2.79 12.03 15.75
N LYS A 21 2.91 12.60 16.97
CA LYS A 21 4.06 13.40 17.39
C LYS A 21 5.21 12.57 17.95
N ASP A 22 4.94 11.33 18.28
CA ASP A 22 5.90 10.39 18.86
C ASP A 22 5.81 9.06 18.07
N PRO A 23 6.93 8.58 17.51
CA PRO A 23 8.30 9.15 17.60
C PRO A 23 8.45 10.46 16.81
N PRO A 24 9.40 11.35 17.20
CA PRO A 24 9.64 12.60 16.52
C PRO A 24 10.18 12.39 15.09
N ARG A 25 9.98 13.38 14.20
CA ARG A 25 10.31 13.28 12.77
C ARG A 25 11.75 12.89 12.48
N ASP A 26 12.71 13.46 13.22
CA ASP A 26 14.14 13.16 13.07
C ASP A 26 14.47 11.69 13.39
N ALA A 27 13.81 11.11 14.37
CA ALA A 27 13.94 9.69 14.68
C ALA A 27 13.32 8.81 13.58
N GLN A 28 12.17 9.21 13.01
CA GLN A 28 11.54 8.50 11.89
C GLN A 28 12.44 8.56 10.64
N PHE A 29 13.02 9.72 10.31
CA PHE A 29 13.97 9.86 9.21
C PHE A 29 15.19 8.96 9.41
N ALA A 30 15.81 9.00 10.60
CA ALA A 30 16.98 8.20 10.89
C ALA A 30 16.68 6.69 10.79
N LEU A 31 15.49 6.25 11.22
CA LEU A 31 15.08 4.86 11.09
C LEU A 31 14.82 4.47 9.63
N LEU A 32 14.13 5.32 8.87
CA LEU A 32 13.88 5.09 7.45
C LEU A 32 15.21 4.96 6.67
N ASP A 33 16.17 5.86 6.90
CA ASP A 33 17.49 5.81 6.27
C ASP A 33 18.17 4.46 6.53
N ARG A 34 18.11 3.95 7.76
CA ARG A 34 18.69 2.63 8.10
C ARG A 34 17.97 1.48 7.41
N HIS A 35 16.64 1.55 7.28
CA HIS A 35 15.90 0.55 6.52
C HIS A 35 16.32 0.56 5.04
N LEU A 36 16.43 1.74 4.43
CA LEU A 36 16.83 1.88 3.03
C LEU A 36 18.26 1.38 2.80
N GLU A 37 19.21 1.67 3.71
CA GLU A 37 20.58 1.11 3.65
C GLU A 37 20.58 -0.41 3.64
N VAL A 38 19.78 -1.05 4.50
CA VAL A 38 19.65 -2.52 4.54
C VAL A 38 19.09 -3.06 3.23
N ILE A 39 18.01 -2.46 2.71
CA ILE A 39 17.37 -2.86 1.45
C ILE A 39 18.33 -2.71 0.26
N GLN A 40 19.10 -1.62 0.22
CA GLN A 40 20.09 -1.37 -0.84
C GLN A 40 21.27 -2.35 -0.78
N SER A 41 21.65 -2.80 0.41
CA SER A 41 22.70 -3.79 0.59
C SER A 41 22.25 -5.23 0.28
N ALA A 42 20.96 -5.46 0.09
CA ALA A 42 20.41 -6.77 -0.20
C ALA A 42 20.82 -7.28 -1.59
N SER A 43 20.90 -8.60 -1.73
CA SER A 43 21.28 -9.27 -2.97
C SER A 43 20.30 -10.40 -3.31
N GLY A 44 20.42 -10.96 -4.52
CA GLY A 44 19.55 -12.02 -4.98
C GLY A 44 18.06 -11.60 -4.99
N ARG A 45 17.18 -12.49 -4.56
CA ARG A 45 15.73 -12.25 -4.52
C ARG A 45 15.37 -11.03 -3.66
N GLN A 46 16.06 -10.84 -2.54
CA GLN A 46 15.78 -9.73 -1.61
C GLN A 46 15.99 -8.35 -2.26
N ALA A 47 16.92 -8.24 -3.21
CA ALA A 47 17.20 -6.99 -3.93
C ALA A 47 16.02 -6.53 -4.81
N THR A 48 15.09 -7.44 -5.15
CA THR A 48 13.95 -7.18 -6.03
C THR A 48 12.60 -7.23 -5.31
N MET A 49 12.56 -7.64 -4.04
CA MET A 49 11.32 -7.70 -3.26
C MET A 49 10.65 -6.34 -3.18
N PRO A 50 9.31 -6.29 -3.24
CA PRO A 50 8.57 -5.06 -3.03
C PRO A 50 8.76 -4.50 -1.61
N ILE A 51 8.43 -3.23 -1.45
CA ILE A 51 8.59 -2.49 -0.20
C ILE A 51 7.23 -1.91 0.17
N VAL A 52 6.68 -2.39 1.27
CA VAL A 52 5.41 -1.89 1.83
C VAL A 52 5.69 -0.64 2.65
N LEU A 53 5.16 0.48 2.20
CA LEU A 53 5.43 1.80 2.75
C LEU A 53 4.24 2.32 3.56
N HIS A 54 4.47 2.58 4.83
CA HIS A 54 3.58 3.40 5.64
C HIS A 54 3.78 4.88 5.31
N CYS A 55 2.70 5.57 4.97
CA CYS A 55 2.77 7.00 4.73
C CYS A 55 1.50 7.71 5.20
N ARG A 56 1.62 8.50 6.26
CA ARG A 56 0.50 9.30 6.76
C ARG A 56 0.90 10.76 6.88
N GLU A 57 0.26 11.63 6.06
CA GLU A 57 0.54 13.07 6.01
C GLU A 57 2.02 13.42 5.65
N ALA A 58 2.77 12.46 5.06
CA ALA A 58 4.21 12.55 4.83
C ALA A 58 4.63 12.24 3.37
N TYR A 59 3.70 12.29 2.42
CA TYR A 59 3.93 11.81 1.05
C TYR A 59 5.06 12.52 0.34
N ASP A 60 5.12 13.85 0.41
CA ASP A 60 6.15 14.65 -0.27
C ASP A 60 7.55 14.32 0.26
N ASP A 61 7.69 14.24 1.59
CA ASP A 61 8.96 13.92 2.24
C ASP A 61 9.42 12.49 1.91
N LEU A 62 8.49 11.52 1.98
CA LEU A 62 8.81 10.13 1.69
C LEU A 62 9.20 9.93 0.22
N ILE A 63 8.44 10.52 -0.73
CA ILE A 63 8.73 10.43 -2.16
C ILE A 63 10.07 11.13 -2.48
N ALA A 64 10.37 12.27 -1.87
CA ALA A 64 11.66 12.95 -2.06
C ALA A 64 12.85 12.07 -1.65
N ILE A 65 12.74 11.37 -0.52
CA ILE A 65 13.76 10.42 -0.06
C ILE A 65 13.88 9.23 -1.03
N LEU A 66 12.75 8.63 -1.41
CA LEU A 66 12.74 7.47 -2.32
C LEU A 66 13.34 7.80 -3.70
N ARG A 67 13.09 8.99 -4.24
CA ARG A 67 13.67 9.44 -5.53
C ARG A 67 15.20 9.48 -5.50
N THR A 68 15.80 9.72 -4.35
CA THR A 68 17.27 9.79 -4.19
C THR A 68 17.88 8.49 -3.68
N SER A 69 17.05 7.54 -3.24
CA SER A 69 17.50 6.29 -2.64
C SER A 69 18.06 5.26 -3.63
N GLY A 70 17.84 5.44 -4.95
CA GLY A 70 18.18 4.42 -5.95
C GLY A 70 17.29 3.18 -5.95
N ILE A 71 16.23 3.15 -5.15
CA ILE A 71 15.21 2.09 -5.17
C ILE A 71 14.29 2.31 -6.37
N ALA A 72 14.04 1.24 -7.12
CA ALA A 72 13.14 1.27 -8.26
C ALA A 72 11.69 1.56 -7.80
N PRO A 73 11.02 2.60 -8.34
CA PRO A 73 9.70 3.04 -7.89
C PRO A 73 8.63 1.94 -7.93
N GLU A 74 8.68 1.06 -8.92
CA GLU A 74 7.75 -0.06 -9.09
C GLU A 74 7.82 -1.12 -7.99
N ARG A 75 8.84 -1.06 -7.12
CA ARG A 75 8.93 -1.87 -5.90
C ARG A 75 8.17 -1.26 -4.73
N CYS A 76 7.82 0.01 -4.80
CA CYS A 76 7.21 0.76 -3.71
C CYS A 76 5.69 0.57 -3.71
N ILE A 77 5.12 0.22 -2.57
CA ILE A 77 3.67 0.07 -2.36
C ILE A 77 3.29 1.04 -1.24
N PHE A 78 2.56 2.11 -1.57
CA PHE A 78 1.94 2.96 -0.56
C PHE A 78 0.71 2.24 -0.01
N HIS A 79 0.89 1.58 1.13
CA HIS A 79 -0.19 0.82 1.75
C HIS A 79 -1.14 1.75 2.51
N CYS A 80 -2.37 1.29 2.74
CA CYS A 80 -3.40 2.02 3.48
C CYS A 80 -3.50 3.49 3.03
N PHE A 81 -3.58 3.73 1.72
CA PHE A 81 -3.56 5.07 1.15
C PHE A 81 -4.72 5.92 1.67
N THR A 82 -4.38 7.10 2.21
CA THR A 82 -5.32 8.06 2.79
C THR A 82 -5.17 9.48 2.25
N GLY A 83 -4.40 9.66 1.17
CA GLY A 83 -4.24 10.94 0.50
C GLY A 83 -5.42 11.29 -0.40
N ASP A 84 -5.42 12.52 -0.89
CA ASP A 84 -6.37 13.04 -1.87
C ASP A 84 -5.95 12.74 -3.33
N ALA A 85 -6.70 13.28 -4.27
CA ALA A 85 -6.46 13.12 -5.70
C ALA A 85 -5.11 13.68 -6.16
N ALA A 86 -4.66 14.81 -5.63
CA ALA A 86 -3.35 15.39 -5.99
C ALA A 86 -2.20 14.55 -5.43
N THR A 87 -2.36 14.04 -4.22
CA THR A 87 -1.40 13.16 -3.58
C THR A 87 -1.24 11.84 -4.35
N VAL A 88 -2.35 11.23 -4.79
CA VAL A 88 -2.27 9.98 -5.57
C VAL A 88 -1.63 10.20 -6.92
N ASP A 89 -1.89 11.32 -7.60
CA ASP A 89 -1.23 11.67 -8.86
C ASP A 89 0.30 11.74 -8.66
N THR A 90 0.78 12.33 -7.55
CA THR A 90 2.22 12.38 -7.19
C THR A 90 2.82 10.99 -6.97
N VAL A 91 2.10 10.10 -6.29
CA VAL A 91 2.51 8.69 -6.06
C VAL A 91 2.59 7.92 -7.38
N LEU A 92 1.62 8.13 -8.28
CA LEU A 92 1.58 7.50 -9.59
C LEU A 92 2.69 8.04 -10.53
N GLU A 93 2.95 9.34 -10.51
CA GLU A 93 4.07 9.95 -11.24
C GLU A 93 5.43 9.44 -10.75
N PHE A 94 5.55 9.13 -9.47
CA PHE A 94 6.72 8.46 -8.92
C PHE A 94 6.87 7.03 -9.48
N GLY A 95 5.76 6.35 -9.83
CA GLY A 95 5.75 5.00 -10.41
C GLY A 95 5.42 3.89 -9.42
N ALA A 96 4.93 4.22 -8.24
CA ALA A 96 4.61 3.26 -7.18
C ALA A 96 3.23 2.59 -7.37
N TRP A 97 2.97 1.60 -6.53
CA TRP A 97 1.67 0.98 -6.32
C TRP A 97 0.89 1.71 -5.22
N VAL A 98 -0.43 1.64 -5.30
CA VAL A 98 -1.33 2.20 -4.29
C VAL A 98 -2.25 1.09 -3.78
N SER A 99 -2.31 0.92 -2.46
CA SER A 99 -3.17 -0.09 -1.83
C SER A 99 -4.24 0.58 -0.97
N PHE A 100 -5.49 0.14 -1.11
CA PHE A 100 -6.65 0.69 -0.42
C PHE A 100 -7.19 -0.27 0.63
N THR A 101 -7.49 0.27 1.80
CA THR A 101 -8.13 -0.42 2.93
C THR A 101 -9.63 -0.12 2.99
N GLY A 102 -10.28 -0.68 4.02
CA GLY A 102 -11.69 -0.41 4.31
C GLY A 102 -12.07 1.07 4.45
N ILE A 103 -11.10 1.97 4.66
CA ILE A 103 -11.38 3.43 4.75
C ILE A 103 -12.06 3.94 3.48
N VAL A 104 -11.71 3.42 2.31
CA VAL A 104 -12.30 3.89 1.05
C VAL A 104 -13.82 3.69 0.99
N THR A 105 -14.35 2.74 1.78
CA THR A 105 -15.80 2.47 1.86
C THR A 105 -16.55 3.45 2.75
N PHE A 106 -15.86 4.29 3.53
CA PHE A 106 -16.50 5.15 4.52
C PHE A 106 -17.19 6.35 3.85
N GLY A 107 -18.42 6.63 4.26
CA GLY A 107 -19.20 7.75 3.71
C GLY A 107 -18.58 9.14 3.97
N ASN A 108 -17.62 9.24 4.89
CA ASN A 108 -16.89 10.47 5.19
C ASN A 108 -15.46 10.49 4.58
N ALA A 109 -15.20 9.66 3.57
CA ALA A 109 -13.89 9.58 2.88
C ALA A 109 -13.98 9.89 1.37
N PRO A 110 -14.71 10.95 0.92
CA PRO A 110 -14.88 11.23 -0.50
C PRO A 110 -13.58 11.53 -1.22
N GLU A 111 -12.58 12.13 -0.55
CA GLU A 111 -11.28 12.44 -1.11
C GLU A 111 -10.49 11.17 -1.46
N ILE A 112 -10.56 10.14 -0.61
CA ILE A 112 -9.93 8.83 -0.87
C ILE A 112 -10.66 8.11 -2.00
N GLN A 113 -11.98 8.23 -2.10
CA GLN A 113 -12.78 7.67 -3.19
C GLN A 113 -12.42 8.32 -4.53
N GLU A 114 -12.26 9.66 -4.56
CA GLU A 114 -11.80 10.37 -5.74
C GLU A 114 -10.38 9.92 -6.13
N ALA A 115 -9.47 9.80 -5.17
CA ALA A 115 -8.13 9.27 -5.41
C ALA A 115 -8.18 7.85 -5.99
N ALA A 116 -8.99 6.95 -5.42
CA ALA A 116 -9.15 5.59 -5.89
C ALA A 116 -9.71 5.51 -7.33
N ALA A 117 -10.58 6.45 -7.70
CA ALA A 117 -11.09 6.54 -9.08
C ALA A 117 -10.01 6.89 -10.12
N ARG A 118 -8.90 7.51 -9.72
CA ARG A 118 -7.79 7.91 -10.60
C ARG A 118 -6.72 6.82 -10.79
N VAL A 119 -6.55 5.92 -9.80
CA VAL A 119 -5.49 4.91 -9.86
C VAL A 119 -5.73 3.94 -11.02
N PRO A 120 -4.78 3.76 -11.95
CA PRO A 120 -4.86 2.71 -12.97
C PRO A 120 -5.03 1.33 -12.34
N LEU A 121 -5.90 0.49 -12.90
CA LEU A 121 -6.17 -0.84 -12.31
C LEU A 121 -4.90 -1.66 -12.13
N GLU A 122 -3.97 -1.57 -13.07
CA GLU A 122 -2.68 -2.27 -13.04
C GLU A 122 -1.68 -1.77 -11.98
N ARG A 123 -2.03 -0.72 -11.25
CA ARG A 123 -1.24 -0.14 -10.15
C ARG A 123 -1.98 -0.15 -8.82
N MET A 124 -3.16 -0.77 -8.77
CA MET A 124 -4.01 -0.82 -7.59
C MET A 124 -3.85 -2.15 -6.86
N LEU A 125 -3.89 -2.09 -5.54
CA LEU A 125 -4.00 -3.22 -4.63
C LEU A 125 -5.13 -2.96 -3.63
N VAL A 126 -5.63 -4.03 -3.00
CA VAL A 126 -6.61 -3.99 -1.93
C VAL A 126 -6.10 -4.77 -0.73
N GLU A 127 -6.42 -4.29 0.45
CA GLU A 127 -6.00 -4.88 1.71
C GLU A 127 -7.00 -4.61 2.83
N THR A 128 -6.76 -5.11 4.03
CA THR A 128 -7.63 -4.88 5.18
C THR A 128 -7.06 -3.94 6.23
N ASP A 129 -5.75 -3.93 6.42
CA ASP A 129 -5.08 -3.38 7.59
C ASP A 129 -5.62 -3.96 8.92
N ALA A 130 -6.03 -5.25 8.89
CA ALA A 130 -6.53 -5.94 10.07
C ALA A 130 -5.47 -5.94 11.20
N PRO A 131 -5.88 -5.70 12.45
CA PRO A 131 -7.24 -5.75 13.03
C PRO A 131 -8.01 -4.42 12.98
N TYR A 132 -7.56 -3.44 12.21
CA TYR A 132 -8.13 -2.10 12.10
C TYR A 132 -9.03 -1.97 10.87
N LEU A 133 -9.70 -0.82 10.74
CA LEU A 133 -10.31 -0.30 9.51
C LEU A 133 -11.35 -1.22 8.87
N SER A 134 -12.21 -1.89 9.69
CA SER A 134 -13.31 -2.70 9.15
C SER A 134 -14.12 -1.90 8.13
N PRO A 135 -14.32 -2.44 6.89
CA PRO A 135 -15.04 -1.74 5.83
C PRO A 135 -16.56 -1.69 6.07
N GLU A 136 -17.29 -0.82 5.38
CA GLU A 136 -18.74 -0.97 5.25
C GLU A 136 -19.05 -2.24 4.41
N PRO A 137 -20.12 -3.00 4.73
CA PRO A 137 -21.13 -2.75 5.77
C PRO A 137 -20.77 -3.30 7.15
N VAL A 138 -19.59 -3.87 7.32
CA VAL A 138 -19.16 -4.52 8.58
C VAL A 138 -18.33 -3.60 9.49
N ARG A 139 -18.46 -2.29 9.33
CA ARG A 139 -17.67 -1.28 10.04
C ARG A 139 -17.70 -1.38 11.58
N SER A 140 -18.78 -1.91 12.14
CA SER A 140 -18.92 -2.12 13.59
C SER A 140 -18.18 -3.37 14.08
N MET A 141 -17.75 -4.26 13.19
CA MET A 141 -16.99 -5.48 13.56
C MET A 141 -15.61 -5.08 14.07
N ARG A 142 -15.27 -5.59 15.26
CA ARG A 142 -13.94 -5.38 15.86
C ARG A 142 -13.50 -6.63 16.59
N PRO A 143 -12.31 -7.14 16.33
CA PRO A 143 -11.34 -6.67 15.34
C PRO A 143 -11.80 -6.87 13.88
N ASN A 144 -11.17 -6.13 12.94
CA ASN A 144 -11.28 -6.44 11.51
C ASN A 144 -10.56 -7.78 11.22
N GLU A 145 -11.00 -8.45 10.15
CA GLU A 145 -10.44 -9.75 9.74
C GLU A 145 -10.03 -9.71 8.26
N PRO A 146 -9.01 -10.50 7.85
CA PRO A 146 -8.53 -10.52 6.46
C PRO A 146 -9.61 -10.84 5.42
N CYS A 147 -10.61 -11.68 5.77
CA CYS A 147 -11.71 -12.02 4.87
C CYS A 147 -12.58 -10.81 4.48
N ASN A 148 -12.56 -9.73 5.26
CA ASN A 148 -13.32 -8.52 4.97
C ASN A 148 -12.76 -7.69 3.80
N VAL A 149 -11.59 -8.05 3.24
CA VAL A 149 -11.04 -7.42 2.02
C VAL A 149 -12.04 -7.45 0.87
N VAL A 150 -12.90 -8.47 0.80
CA VAL A 150 -13.94 -8.60 -0.23
C VAL A 150 -14.90 -7.40 -0.26
N HIS A 151 -15.18 -6.77 0.86
CA HIS A 151 -16.05 -5.58 0.92
C HIS A 151 -15.35 -4.36 0.33
N THR A 152 -14.06 -4.18 0.60
CA THR A 152 -13.23 -3.13 -0.02
C THR A 152 -13.17 -3.32 -1.54
N ALA A 153 -12.89 -4.54 -1.99
CA ALA A 153 -12.82 -4.85 -3.43
C ALA A 153 -14.16 -4.61 -4.15
N ARG A 154 -15.28 -5.05 -3.58
CA ARG A 154 -16.62 -4.83 -4.16
C ARG A 154 -16.98 -3.35 -4.22
N PHE A 155 -16.68 -2.60 -3.19
CA PHE A 155 -16.90 -1.15 -3.19
C PHE A 155 -16.11 -0.45 -4.30
N LEU A 156 -14.83 -0.79 -4.46
CA LEU A 156 -13.99 -0.23 -5.51
C LEU A 156 -14.46 -0.65 -6.91
N ALA A 157 -14.93 -1.88 -7.08
CA ALA A 157 -15.54 -2.34 -8.32
C ALA A 157 -16.75 -1.49 -8.70
N GLU A 158 -17.67 -1.26 -7.74
CA GLU A 158 -18.84 -0.39 -7.92
C GLU A 158 -18.44 1.04 -8.25
N LEU A 159 -17.50 1.63 -7.49
CA LEU A 159 -16.96 2.98 -7.72
C LEU A 159 -16.40 3.15 -9.14
N ARG A 160 -15.79 2.07 -9.70
CA ARG A 160 -15.17 2.07 -11.03
C ARG A 160 -16.10 1.61 -12.14
N GLY A 161 -17.34 1.19 -11.82
CA GLY A 161 -18.31 0.66 -12.79
C GLY A 161 -17.84 -0.65 -13.45
N ILE A 162 -17.11 -1.49 -12.71
CA ILE A 162 -16.57 -2.79 -13.16
C ILE A 162 -17.31 -3.90 -12.43
N GLU A 163 -17.57 -5.02 -13.10
CA GLU A 163 -18.14 -6.20 -12.46
C GLU A 163 -17.21 -6.70 -11.33
N ALA A 164 -17.79 -7.11 -10.20
CA ALA A 164 -17.03 -7.42 -8.98
C ALA A 164 -16.01 -8.55 -9.19
N ASP A 165 -16.39 -9.61 -9.90
CA ASP A 165 -15.52 -10.75 -10.13
C ASP A 165 -14.35 -10.39 -11.08
N ASP A 166 -14.59 -9.55 -12.09
CA ASP A 166 -13.56 -9.05 -12.99
C ASP A 166 -12.56 -8.14 -12.22
N PHE A 167 -13.07 -7.27 -11.35
CA PHE A 167 -12.23 -6.42 -10.52
C PHE A 167 -11.37 -7.25 -9.54
N ILE A 168 -11.97 -8.20 -8.84
CA ILE A 168 -11.27 -9.09 -7.90
C ILE A 168 -10.17 -9.87 -8.63
N GLY A 169 -10.49 -10.47 -9.79
CA GLY A 169 -9.49 -11.17 -10.60
C GLY A 169 -8.32 -10.27 -11.03
N CYS A 170 -8.59 -8.98 -11.31
CA CYS A 170 -7.54 -8.02 -11.59
C CYS A 170 -6.67 -7.75 -10.35
N MET A 171 -7.28 -7.60 -9.16
CA MET A 171 -6.53 -7.37 -7.90
C MET A 171 -5.69 -8.59 -7.51
N ASP A 172 -6.21 -9.80 -7.68
CA ASP A 172 -5.45 -11.04 -7.47
C ASP A 172 -4.23 -11.12 -8.41
N SER A 173 -4.42 -10.84 -9.69
CA SER A 173 -3.33 -10.79 -10.67
C SER A 173 -2.29 -9.72 -10.33
N ASN A 174 -2.72 -8.56 -9.82
CA ASN A 174 -1.84 -7.51 -9.35
C ASN A 174 -1.03 -7.94 -8.13
N ALA A 175 -1.66 -8.62 -7.16
CA ALA A 175 -0.98 -9.14 -5.97
C ALA A 175 0.08 -10.17 -6.37
N VAL A 176 -0.27 -11.14 -7.22
CA VAL A 176 0.68 -12.13 -7.76
C VAL A 176 1.87 -11.43 -8.41
N ARG A 177 1.62 -10.48 -9.32
CA ARG A 177 2.68 -9.74 -10.02
C ARG A 177 3.53 -8.88 -9.07
N CYS A 178 2.88 -8.15 -8.16
CA CYS A 178 3.56 -7.22 -7.26
C CYS A 178 4.47 -7.94 -6.27
N PHE A 179 4.01 -9.03 -5.69
CA PHE A 179 4.74 -9.78 -4.67
C PHE A 179 5.55 -10.96 -5.24
N GLY A 180 5.49 -11.19 -6.56
CA GLY A 180 6.20 -12.30 -7.21
C GLY A 180 5.75 -13.65 -6.69
N LEU A 181 4.44 -13.81 -6.43
CA LEU A 181 3.88 -15.07 -5.97
C LEU A 181 3.76 -16.05 -7.15
N GLU A 182 3.90 -17.34 -6.86
CA GLU A 182 3.54 -18.36 -7.83
C GLU A 182 2.02 -18.42 -7.96
N ASP A 183 1.50 -18.55 -9.19
CA ASP A 183 0.08 -18.78 -9.41
C ASP A 183 -0.32 -20.02 -8.61
N GLY A 184 -1.14 -19.83 -7.60
CA GLY A 184 -1.69 -20.92 -6.82
C GLY A 184 -2.56 -21.77 -7.72
N GLY A 185 -2.01 -22.93 -8.15
CA GLY A 185 -2.72 -23.93 -8.92
C GLY A 185 -3.87 -24.58 -8.15
#